data_24c0e7c988e0eeeda0c10b89ec7f2846
#
_entry.id   24c0e7c988e0eeeda0c10b89ec7f2846
#
_cell.length_a   1.000
_cell.length_b   1.000
_cell.length_c   1.000
_cell.angle_alpha   90.00
_cell.angle_beta   90.00
_cell.angle_gamma   90.00
#
_symmetry.space_group_name_H-M   'P 1'
#
loop_
_entity.id
_entity.type
_entity.pdbx_description
1 polymer ?
#
loop_
_entity_poly.entity_id
_entity_poly.type
_entity_poly.pdbx_seq_one_letter_code
_entity_poly.pdbx_strand_id
1 'polypeptide(L)'
;MSISRRSILSSAALAAFPIAGAAKDPKTGMPLRPLGKTGVMVSALAFGAGSRWLAYKDPQKAMEALDLALKSGINYVDSAASYGDGQSETWIGEYLKSHKKNFFLVTKITPRGADEAKRQIERSLKNFGLSQVDLMHIHSLGGEDDLAKVEAADGILKVIQQMKEQKVARFIGVTCHTNPKVLATFLGRHDLDSTQMALNIAQIGNAAPSDKAGQGLTGASGFEAVAMPVALKKKMGLTAMKVFAQEKLLGKAAPNVLVRYAMSLPVSAAVVGMPKLEYVEDNIKTAKSFTPLSKEEMQKLPASVSAQMRASIDRFFADHVDC
;
A
#
# COMPACT_ATOMS: atom_id res chain seq x y z
N MET A 1 23.46 -49.26 3.19
CA MET A 1 22.10 -48.82 2.84
C MET A 1 22.03 -47.31 3.12
N SER A 2 22.05 -46.53 2.04
CA SER A 2 22.05 -45.07 2.10
C SER A 2 20.62 -44.57 1.99
N ILE A 3 20.12 -43.90 3.04
CA ILE A 3 18.78 -43.28 3.03
C ILE A 3 18.91 -41.89 2.46
N SER A 4 18.41 -41.74 1.25
CA SER A 4 18.28 -40.47 0.55
C SER A 4 17.33 -39.55 1.30
N ARG A 5 17.82 -38.41 1.80
CA ARG A 5 16.98 -37.30 2.29
C ARG A 5 16.40 -36.57 1.08
N ARG A 6 15.21 -36.96 0.65
CA ARG A 6 14.39 -36.14 -0.25
C ARG A 6 13.93 -34.89 0.51
N SER A 7 14.45 -33.77 0.11
CA SER A 7 13.99 -32.45 0.52
C SER A 7 12.53 -32.29 0.12
N ILE A 8 11.63 -32.32 1.09
CA ILE A 8 10.24 -31.91 0.91
C ILE A 8 10.27 -30.39 0.88
N LEU A 9 10.34 -29.84 -0.31
CA LEU A 9 9.97 -28.44 -0.56
C LEU A 9 8.46 -28.37 -0.31
N SER A 10 8.06 -27.98 0.88
CA SER A 10 6.69 -27.61 1.16
C SER A 10 6.40 -26.30 0.42
N SER A 11 5.87 -26.41 -0.78
CA SER A 11 5.12 -25.34 -1.41
C SER A 11 3.98 -25.03 -0.47
N ALA A 12 4.13 -23.97 0.34
CA ALA A 12 3.01 -23.39 1.05
C ALA A 12 2.02 -22.95 -0.02
N ALA A 13 1.04 -23.80 -0.28
CA ALA A 13 -0.10 -23.46 -1.08
C ALA A 13 -0.70 -22.22 -0.43
N LEU A 14 -0.61 -21.05 -1.07
CA LEU A 14 -1.47 -19.93 -0.77
C LEU A 14 -2.89 -20.51 -0.87
N ALA A 15 -3.48 -20.82 0.30
CA ALA A 15 -4.87 -21.13 0.38
C ALA A 15 -5.55 -19.98 -0.37
N ALA A 16 -6.23 -20.30 -1.46
CA ALA A 16 -7.01 -19.33 -2.18
C ALA A 16 -7.99 -18.74 -1.17
N PHE A 17 -7.62 -17.60 -0.57
CA PHE A 17 -8.64 -16.73 0.00
C PHE A 17 -9.54 -16.47 -1.20
N PRO A 18 -10.79 -16.91 -1.15
CA PRO A 18 -11.67 -16.61 -2.25
C PRO A 18 -11.58 -15.10 -2.39
N ILE A 19 -11.14 -14.62 -3.55
CA ILE A 19 -11.53 -13.30 -4.04
C ILE A 19 -13.03 -13.53 -4.30
N ALA A 20 -13.76 -13.81 -3.21
CA ALA A 20 -15.17 -14.10 -3.18
C ALA A 20 -15.83 -12.92 -3.84
N GLY A 21 -16.67 -13.15 -4.79
CA GLY A 21 -17.24 -12.20 -5.71
C GLY A 21 -17.32 -10.82 -5.07
N ALA A 22 -16.41 -9.91 -5.47
CA ALA A 22 -16.33 -8.59 -4.87
C ALA A 22 -17.71 -7.96 -5.02
N ALA A 23 -18.33 -7.59 -3.91
CA ALA A 23 -19.56 -6.82 -3.97
C ALA A 23 -19.26 -5.62 -4.87
N LYS A 24 -20.14 -5.30 -5.79
CA LYS A 24 -19.97 -4.10 -6.61
C LYS A 24 -20.81 -2.98 -6.01
N ASP A 25 -20.24 -1.81 -5.97
CA ASP A 25 -21.03 -0.61 -5.69
C ASP A 25 -22.21 -0.53 -6.69
N PRO A 26 -23.46 -0.48 -6.23
CA PRO A 26 -24.63 -0.58 -7.10
C PRO A 26 -24.79 0.62 -8.03
N LYS A 27 -24.20 1.77 -7.69
CA LYS A 27 -24.30 3.00 -8.49
C LYS A 27 -23.22 3.11 -9.53
N THR A 28 -22.00 2.69 -9.19
CA THR A 28 -20.83 2.93 -10.03
C THR A 28 -20.29 1.67 -10.69
N GLY A 29 -20.63 0.48 -10.19
CA GLY A 29 -20.08 -0.79 -10.64
C GLY A 29 -18.65 -1.07 -10.15
N MET A 30 -18.09 -0.20 -9.29
CA MET A 30 -16.75 -0.37 -8.72
C MET A 30 -16.71 -1.59 -7.78
N PRO A 31 -15.77 -2.53 -7.94
CA PRO A 31 -15.61 -3.64 -7.01
C PRO A 31 -15.25 -3.15 -5.61
N LEU A 32 -15.94 -3.67 -4.60
CA LEU A 32 -15.72 -3.37 -3.18
C LEU A 32 -15.18 -4.60 -2.46
N ARG A 33 -14.27 -4.39 -1.53
CA ARG A 33 -13.66 -5.42 -0.70
C ARG A 33 -13.62 -5.02 0.77
N PRO A 34 -13.71 -5.98 1.70
CA PRO A 34 -13.54 -5.66 3.10
C PRO A 34 -12.10 -5.19 3.38
N LEU A 35 -11.95 -4.15 4.18
CA LEU A 35 -10.66 -3.72 4.72
C LEU A 35 -10.33 -4.58 5.96
N GLY A 36 -9.93 -5.82 5.72
CA GLY A 36 -9.67 -6.79 6.78
C GLY A 36 -10.83 -6.94 7.77
N LYS A 37 -10.52 -6.93 9.07
CA LYS A 37 -11.49 -7.04 10.18
C LYS A 37 -12.14 -5.71 10.59
N THR A 38 -11.89 -4.61 9.87
CA THR A 38 -12.39 -3.26 10.25
C THR A 38 -13.89 -3.06 10.09
N GLY A 39 -14.56 -3.93 9.35
CA GLY A 39 -15.98 -3.77 9.00
C GLY A 39 -16.23 -2.75 7.89
N VAL A 40 -15.17 -2.13 7.33
CA VAL A 40 -15.30 -1.14 6.25
C VAL A 40 -15.14 -1.81 4.89
N MET A 41 -16.01 -1.44 3.94
CA MET A 41 -15.88 -1.82 2.52
C MET A 41 -15.16 -0.71 1.77
N VAL A 42 -14.07 -1.06 1.09
CA VAL A 42 -13.27 -0.14 0.28
C VAL A 42 -13.25 -0.57 -1.18
N SER A 43 -13.07 0.38 -2.09
CA SER A 43 -12.90 0.08 -3.51
C SER A 43 -11.62 -0.72 -3.75
N ALA A 44 -11.70 -1.75 -4.61
CA ALA A 44 -10.55 -2.60 -4.92
C ALA A 44 -9.43 -1.85 -5.66
N LEU A 45 -9.74 -0.70 -6.27
CA LEU A 45 -8.80 0.30 -6.75
C LEU A 45 -8.86 1.50 -5.80
N ALA A 46 -7.70 1.99 -5.33
CA ALA A 46 -7.58 3.14 -4.46
C ALA A 46 -6.81 4.27 -5.15
N PHE A 47 -7.15 5.51 -4.78
CA PHE A 47 -6.51 6.71 -5.31
C PHE A 47 -5.24 7.03 -4.51
N GLY A 48 -4.07 6.90 -5.15
CA GLY A 48 -2.79 7.27 -4.56
C GLY A 48 -2.52 8.76 -4.75
N ALA A 49 -2.62 9.53 -3.68
CA ALA A 49 -2.43 10.98 -3.67
C ALA A 49 -0.98 11.41 -3.43
N GLY A 50 0.01 10.56 -3.76
CA GLY A 50 1.44 10.86 -3.63
C GLY A 50 2.02 11.60 -4.83
N SER A 51 3.32 11.42 -5.07
CA SER A 51 4.12 12.11 -6.09
C SER A 51 3.48 12.13 -7.49
N ARG A 52 2.74 11.07 -7.87
CA ARG A 52 2.07 11.01 -9.18
C ARG A 52 0.86 11.94 -9.27
N TRP A 53 0.12 12.13 -8.18
CA TRP A 53 -0.94 13.12 -8.13
C TRP A 53 -0.38 14.54 -8.06
N LEU A 54 0.67 14.76 -7.27
CA LEU A 54 1.36 16.05 -7.19
C LEU A 54 2.04 16.46 -8.53
N ALA A 55 2.29 15.49 -9.41
CA ALA A 55 2.83 15.74 -10.75
C ALA A 55 1.88 16.54 -11.67
N TYR A 56 0.60 16.68 -11.32
CA TYR A 56 -0.31 17.61 -12.01
C TYR A 56 0.17 19.06 -11.93
N LYS A 57 0.88 19.44 -10.84
CA LYS A 57 1.39 20.81 -10.58
C LYS A 57 0.31 21.91 -10.58
N ASP A 58 -0.87 21.60 -11.02
CA ASP A 58 -2.06 22.45 -11.09
C ASP A 58 -3.11 21.89 -10.12
N PRO A 59 -3.42 22.62 -9.02
CA PRO A 59 -4.38 22.15 -8.02
C PRO A 59 -5.77 21.86 -8.61
N GLN A 60 -6.22 22.63 -9.60
CA GLN A 60 -7.55 22.42 -10.20
C GLN A 60 -7.61 21.09 -10.94
N LYS A 61 -6.60 20.81 -11.78
CA LYS A 61 -6.51 19.52 -12.48
C LYS A 61 -6.32 18.35 -11.53
N ALA A 62 -5.57 18.55 -10.46
CA ALA A 62 -5.41 17.54 -9.43
C ALA A 62 -6.74 17.23 -8.72
N MET A 63 -7.53 18.25 -8.38
CA MET A 63 -8.87 18.09 -7.80
C MET A 63 -9.87 17.49 -8.78
N GLU A 64 -9.79 17.83 -10.07
CA GLU A 64 -10.60 17.21 -11.13
C GLU A 64 -10.32 15.69 -11.21
N ALA A 65 -9.06 15.27 -11.14
CA ALA A 65 -8.68 13.87 -11.11
C ALA A 65 -9.22 13.13 -9.87
N LEU A 66 -9.18 13.77 -8.71
CA LEU A 66 -9.75 13.22 -7.47
C LEU A 66 -11.28 13.11 -7.58
N ASP A 67 -11.95 14.14 -8.05
CA ASP A 67 -13.40 14.18 -8.22
C ASP A 67 -13.88 13.10 -9.21
N LEU A 68 -13.21 12.95 -10.35
CA LEU A 68 -13.46 11.89 -11.32
C LEU A 68 -13.33 10.50 -10.68
N ALA A 69 -12.28 10.28 -9.91
CA ALA A 69 -12.05 9.02 -9.21
C ALA A 69 -13.17 8.72 -8.21
N LEU A 70 -13.54 9.69 -7.37
CA LEU A 70 -14.59 9.53 -6.35
C LEU A 70 -15.97 9.32 -6.98
N LYS A 71 -16.33 10.09 -8.00
CA LYS A 71 -17.59 9.94 -8.75
C LYS A 71 -17.68 8.58 -9.47
N SER A 72 -16.54 8.00 -9.81
CA SER A 72 -16.47 6.68 -10.43
C SER A 72 -16.54 5.51 -9.46
N GLY A 73 -16.60 5.78 -8.14
CA GLY A 73 -16.78 4.79 -7.08
C GLY A 73 -15.48 4.40 -6.35
N ILE A 74 -14.35 5.05 -6.65
CA ILE A 74 -13.18 4.93 -5.77
C ILE A 74 -13.52 5.62 -4.46
N ASN A 75 -13.40 4.90 -3.34
CA ASN A 75 -13.74 5.42 -2.01
C ASN A 75 -12.59 5.33 -1.00
N TYR A 76 -11.36 5.06 -1.46
CA TYR A 76 -10.15 5.02 -0.63
C TYR A 76 -9.11 5.98 -1.23
N VAL A 77 -8.73 6.99 -0.45
CA VAL A 77 -7.75 8.01 -0.83
C VAL A 77 -6.54 7.91 0.09
N ASP A 78 -5.38 7.66 -0.50
CA ASP A 78 -4.13 7.38 0.20
C ASP A 78 -3.16 8.56 0.11
N SER A 79 -3.06 9.33 1.18
CA SER A 79 -2.14 10.45 1.34
C SER A 79 -1.02 10.15 2.34
N ALA A 80 -0.14 11.11 2.59
CA ALA A 80 0.86 11.12 3.65
C ALA A 80 1.29 12.55 3.98
N ALA A 81 1.72 12.77 5.22
CA ALA A 81 2.25 14.07 5.68
C ALA A 81 3.52 14.49 4.92
N SER A 82 4.31 13.54 4.41
CA SER A 82 5.52 13.78 3.63
C SER A 82 5.25 14.11 2.16
N TYR A 83 4.07 13.80 1.61
CA TYR A 83 3.81 13.98 0.19
C TYR A 83 3.76 15.47 -0.18
N GLY A 84 4.85 15.93 -0.85
CA GLY A 84 5.04 17.34 -1.15
C GLY A 84 5.08 18.24 0.11
N ASP A 85 5.65 17.74 1.19
CA ASP A 85 5.68 18.40 2.51
C ASP A 85 4.29 18.86 2.99
N GLY A 86 3.29 17.98 2.84
CA GLY A 86 1.90 18.25 3.24
C GLY A 86 1.03 18.84 2.13
N GLN A 87 1.56 19.07 0.93
CA GLN A 87 0.78 19.61 -0.19
C GLN A 87 -0.38 18.68 -0.58
N SER A 88 -0.14 17.35 -0.58
CA SER A 88 -1.20 16.38 -0.84
C SER A 88 -2.37 16.51 0.13
N GLU A 89 -2.06 16.61 1.42
CA GLU A 89 -3.07 16.79 2.46
C GLU A 89 -3.81 18.12 2.31
N THR A 90 -3.08 19.20 1.99
CA THR A 90 -3.64 20.54 1.74
C THR A 90 -4.61 20.52 0.56
N TRP A 91 -4.25 19.87 -0.56
CA TRP A 91 -5.15 19.78 -1.72
C TRP A 91 -6.41 18.96 -1.42
N ILE A 92 -6.30 17.89 -0.63
CA ILE A 92 -7.48 17.15 -0.16
C ILE A 92 -8.33 18.03 0.76
N GLY A 93 -7.70 18.81 1.65
CA GLY A 93 -8.40 19.78 2.51
C GLY A 93 -9.15 20.84 1.71
N GLU A 94 -8.52 21.40 0.67
CA GLU A 94 -9.18 22.35 -0.24
C GLU A 94 -10.39 21.71 -0.95
N TYR A 95 -10.26 20.48 -1.43
CA TYR A 95 -11.37 19.73 -2.02
C TYR A 95 -12.54 19.60 -1.02
N LEU A 96 -12.24 19.31 0.24
CA LEU A 96 -13.24 19.10 1.29
C LEU A 96 -13.95 20.38 1.73
N LYS A 97 -13.46 21.58 1.41
CA LYS A 97 -14.18 22.86 1.68
C LYS A 97 -15.49 22.96 0.90
N SER A 98 -15.56 22.39 -0.29
CA SER A 98 -16.72 22.42 -1.18
C SER A 98 -17.41 21.08 -1.36
N HIS A 99 -16.84 20.00 -0.83
CA HIS A 99 -17.37 18.65 -0.98
C HIS A 99 -17.47 17.93 0.37
N LYS A 100 -18.62 17.28 0.60
CA LYS A 100 -18.77 16.43 1.79
C LYS A 100 -17.83 15.23 1.69
N LYS A 101 -17.11 14.94 2.79
CA LYS A 101 -16.27 13.74 2.88
C LYS A 101 -17.14 12.46 2.78
N ASN A 102 -16.96 11.72 1.71
CA ASN A 102 -17.66 10.46 1.41
C ASN A 102 -16.71 9.33 1.02
N PHE A 103 -15.46 9.43 1.42
CA PHE A 103 -14.39 8.46 1.14
C PHE A 103 -13.59 8.14 2.40
N PHE A 104 -12.92 7.01 2.38
CA PHE A 104 -12.00 6.55 3.41
C PHE A 104 -10.66 7.24 3.21
N LEU A 105 -10.27 8.09 4.15
CA LEU A 105 -9.07 8.92 4.09
C LEU A 105 -7.93 8.32 4.91
N VAL A 106 -6.78 8.19 4.27
CA VAL A 106 -5.55 7.68 4.90
C VAL A 106 -4.47 8.74 4.89
N THR A 107 -3.75 8.84 6.01
CA THR A 107 -2.47 9.55 6.06
C THR A 107 -1.39 8.71 6.73
N LYS A 108 -0.14 9.17 6.64
CA LYS A 108 1.03 8.45 7.13
C LYS A 108 1.96 9.41 7.86
N ILE A 109 2.50 8.97 8.98
CA ILE A 109 3.34 9.76 9.88
C ILE A 109 4.76 9.20 9.87
N THR A 110 5.73 10.06 9.62
CA THR A 110 7.12 9.66 9.37
C THR A 110 8.02 9.71 10.62
N PRO A 111 7.97 10.74 11.49
CA PRO A 111 8.85 10.81 12.66
C PRO A 111 8.67 9.61 13.58
N ARG A 112 9.78 9.14 14.17
CA ARG A 112 9.78 8.00 15.08
C ARG A 112 9.60 8.40 16.54
N GLY A 113 10.07 9.61 16.92
CA GLY A 113 9.90 10.17 18.27
C GLY A 113 8.49 10.72 18.50
N ALA A 114 7.99 10.59 19.73
CA ALA A 114 6.60 10.91 20.06
C ALA A 114 6.23 12.37 19.81
N ASP A 115 7.07 13.33 20.21
CA ASP A 115 6.74 14.75 20.11
C ASP A 115 6.70 15.25 18.67
N GLU A 116 7.63 14.77 17.83
CA GLU A 116 7.64 15.10 16.40
C GLU A 116 6.46 14.45 15.67
N ALA A 117 6.13 13.19 16.03
CA ALA A 117 4.97 12.50 15.48
C ALA A 117 3.67 13.24 15.80
N LYS A 118 3.48 13.71 17.04
CA LYS A 118 2.31 14.50 17.43
C LYS A 118 2.22 15.82 16.65
N ARG A 119 3.33 16.56 16.54
CA ARG A 119 3.36 17.80 15.72
C ARG A 119 3.01 17.54 14.26
N GLN A 120 3.50 16.43 13.69
CA GLN A 120 3.15 16.07 12.31
C GLN A 120 1.68 15.68 12.18
N ILE A 121 1.09 14.97 13.13
CA ILE A 121 -0.33 14.64 13.18
C ILE A 121 -1.21 15.89 13.22
N GLU A 122 -0.89 16.83 14.10
CA GLU A 122 -1.58 18.11 14.21
C GLU A 122 -1.53 18.90 12.89
N ARG A 123 -0.35 18.93 12.24
CA ARG A 123 -0.19 19.53 10.90
C ARG A 123 -1.07 18.84 9.87
N SER A 124 -1.10 17.51 9.85
CA SER A 124 -1.93 16.74 8.91
C SER A 124 -3.41 17.05 9.08
N LEU A 125 -3.90 17.05 10.31
CA LEU A 125 -5.31 17.37 10.60
C LEU A 125 -5.66 18.81 10.17
N LYS A 126 -4.76 19.75 10.42
CA LYS A 126 -4.90 21.14 9.97
C LYS A 126 -4.93 21.25 8.44
N ASN A 127 -4.02 20.55 7.75
CA ASN A 127 -3.96 20.53 6.29
C ASN A 127 -5.27 19.99 5.68
N PHE A 128 -5.83 18.93 6.24
CA PHE A 128 -7.13 18.38 5.82
C PHE A 128 -8.33 19.24 6.23
N GLY A 129 -8.18 20.11 7.23
CA GLY A 129 -9.32 20.79 7.85
C GLY A 129 -10.25 19.83 8.60
N LEU A 130 -9.72 18.77 9.18
CA LEU A 130 -10.46 17.70 9.85
C LEU A 130 -9.95 17.48 11.27
N SER A 131 -10.81 16.96 12.16
CA SER A 131 -10.43 16.50 13.49
C SER A 131 -10.14 14.99 13.57
N GLN A 132 -10.46 14.25 12.51
CA GLN A 132 -10.32 12.81 12.44
C GLN A 132 -10.00 12.35 11.03
N VAL A 133 -9.12 11.36 10.90
CA VAL A 133 -8.90 10.57 9.67
C VAL A 133 -9.40 9.14 9.84
N ASP A 134 -9.62 8.43 8.73
CA ASP A 134 -10.07 7.04 8.82
C ASP A 134 -8.93 6.09 9.19
N LEU A 135 -7.74 6.26 8.61
CA LEU A 135 -6.60 5.39 8.88
C LEU A 135 -5.30 6.21 8.96
N MET A 136 -4.53 5.95 10.00
CA MET A 136 -3.20 6.53 10.20
C MET A 136 -2.14 5.44 10.18
N HIS A 137 -1.17 5.54 9.27
CA HIS A 137 -0.07 4.61 9.17
C HIS A 137 1.23 5.17 9.79
N ILE A 138 2.03 4.30 10.40
CA ILE A 138 3.48 4.52 10.55
C ILE A 138 4.06 4.41 9.14
N HIS A 139 4.72 5.47 8.66
CA HIS A 139 5.20 5.55 7.28
C HIS A 139 6.55 4.83 7.12
N SER A 140 6.65 3.96 6.11
CA SER A 140 7.91 3.38 5.62
C SER A 140 8.76 2.73 6.71
N LEU A 141 8.22 1.70 7.39
CA LEU A 141 9.04 0.90 8.31
C LEU A 141 10.25 0.34 7.57
N GLY A 142 11.43 0.62 8.09
CA GLY A 142 12.72 0.27 7.51
C GLY A 142 13.33 -1.03 8.04
N GLY A 143 14.59 -0.94 8.49
CA GLY A 143 15.35 -2.07 9.06
C GLY A 143 15.11 -2.28 10.56
N GLU A 144 15.94 -3.14 11.16
CA GLU A 144 15.84 -3.48 12.60
C GLU A 144 16.05 -2.26 13.50
N ASP A 145 16.98 -1.35 13.15
CA ASP A 145 17.22 -0.12 13.91
C ASP A 145 16.02 0.82 13.88
N ASP A 146 15.30 0.85 12.75
CA ASP A 146 14.07 1.64 12.64
C ASP A 146 12.93 1.01 13.42
N LEU A 147 12.82 -0.32 13.39
CA LEU A 147 11.88 -1.08 14.19
C LEU A 147 12.07 -0.79 15.68
N ALA A 148 13.32 -0.79 16.16
CA ALA A 148 13.63 -0.48 17.56
C ALA A 148 13.17 0.94 17.95
N LYS A 149 13.35 1.94 17.07
CA LYS A 149 12.85 3.31 17.30
C LYS A 149 11.32 3.38 17.31
N VAL A 150 10.67 2.67 16.39
CA VAL A 150 9.20 2.61 16.33
C VAL A 150 8.61 2.00 17.61
N GLU A 151 9.26 0.95 18.17
CA GLU A 151 8.83 0.22 19.35
C GLU A 151 9.32 0.83 20.67
N ALA A 152 10.14 1.90 20.64
CA ALA A 152 10.67 2.55 21.83
C ALA A 152 9.56 3.07 22.78
N ALA A 153 9.91 3.28 24.03
CA ALA A 153 8.96 3.75 25.05
C ALA A 153 8.32 5.10 24.70
N ASP A 154 9.05 5.95 24.01
CA ASP A 154 8.65 7.23 23.44
C ASP A 154 8.50 7.18 21.92
N GLY A 155 8.31 5.98 21.36
CA GLY A 155 8.20 5.76 19.92
C GLY A 155 6.81 6.03 19.36
N ILE A 156 6.77 6.20 18.04
CA ILE A 156 5.55 6.51 17.28
C ILE A 156 4.44 5.46 17.45
N LEU A 157 4.76 4.19 17.71
CA LEU A 157 3.75 3.16 17.90
C LEU A 157 2.76 3.52 19.01
N LYS A 158 3.25 3.98 20.15
CA LYS A 158 2.40 4.44 21.26
C LYS A 158 1.57 5.66 20.87
N VAL A 159 2.14 6.56 20.10
CA VAL A 159 1.42 7.76 19.65
C VAL A 159 0.23 7.39 18.79
N ILE A 160 0.40 6.54 17.76
CA ILE A 160 -0.73 6.18 16.91
C ILE A 160 -1.79 5.34 17.63
N GLN A 161 -1.38 4.52 18.62
CA GLN A 161 -2.32 3.82 19.50
C GLN A 161 -3.17 4.82 20.30
N GLN A 162 -2.55 5.84 20.90
CA GLN A 162 -3.26 6.93 21.57
C GLN A 162 -4.20 7.68 20.62
N MET A 163 -3.78 7.95 19.37
CA MET A 163 -4.65 8.59 18.37
C MET A 163 -5.88 7.75 18.06
N LYS A 164 -5.77 6.43 18.06
CA LYS A 164 -6.93 5.53 17.91
C LYS A 164 -7.85 5.60 19.13
N GLU A 165 -7.32 5.53 20.35
CA GLU A 165 -8.08 5.62 21.59
C GLU A 165 -8.83 6.96 21.69
N GLN A 166 -8.19 8.06 21.32
CA GLN A 166 -8.76 9.41 21.30
C GLN A 166 -9.68 9.67 20.09
N LYS A 167 -9.85 8.68 19.21
CA LYS A 167 -10.67 8.79 17.98
C LYS A 167 -10.19 9.85 16.99
N VAL A 168 -8.91 10.23 17.05
CA VAL A 168 -8.25 11.05 16.03
C VAL A 168 -8.01 10.25 14.76
N ALA A 169 -7.74 8.95 14.89
CA ALA A 169 -7.76 7.98 13.80
C ALA A 169 -8.78 6.86 14.15
N ARG A 170 -9.60 6.45 13.18
CA ARG A 170 -10.51 5.31 13.39
C ARG A 170 -9.74 3.99 13.41
N PHE A 171 -8.72 3.89 12.58
CA PHE A 171 -7.87 2.72 12.42
C PHE A 171 -6.40 3.12 12.35
N ILE A 172 -5.51 2.16 12.69
CA ILE A 172 -4.06 2.37 12.66
C ILE A 172 -3.36 1.24 11.91
N GLY A 173 -2.19 1.54 11.36
CA GLY A 173 -1.43 0.56 10.60
C GLY A 173 0.01 0.96 10.35
N VAL A 174 0.65 0.30 9.39
CA VAL A 174 2.04 0.50 9.02
C VAL A 174 2.24 0.30 7.53
N THR A 175 3.18 1.05 6.93
CA THR A 175 3.62 0.82 5.55
C THR A 175 5.08 0.34 5.52
N CYS A 176 5.43 -0.47 4.52
CA CYS A 176 6.81 -0.91 4.31
C CYS A 176 7.10 -1.08 2.81
N HIS A 177 8.26 -0.57 2.37
CA HIS A 177 8.68 -0.60 0.97
C HIS A 177 9.77 -1.64 0.69
N THR A 178 10.58 -2.00 1.70
CA THR A 178 11.88 -2.63 1.47
C THR A 178 12.14 -3.90 2.28
N ASN A 179 11.59 -4.05 3.49
CA ASN A 179 11.97 -5.12 4.40
C ASN A 179 10.79 -5.98 4.86
N PRO A 180 10.44 -7.03 4.09
CA PRO A 180 9.33 -7.91 4.44
C PRO A 180 9.53 -8.69 5.75
N LYS A 181 10.78 -8.99 6.15
CA LYS A 181 11.06 -9.70 7.41
C LYS A 181 10.79 -8.82 8.61
N VAL A 182 11.28 -7.58 8.59
CA VAL A 182 11.02 -6.61 9.66
C VAL A 182 9.52 -6.30 9.73
N LEU A 183 8.86 -6.12 8.59
CA LEU A 183 7.41 -5.95 8.58
C LEU A 183 6.69 -7.15 9.19
N ALA A 184 7.03 -8.38 8.79
CA ALA A 184 6.41 -9.59 9.34
C ALA A 184 6.60 -9.69 10.87
N THR A 185 7.80 -9.35 11.37
CA THR A 185 8.11 -9.28 12.79
C THR A 185 7.20 -8.28 13.51
N PHE A 186 7.13 -7.05 12.99
CA PHE A 186 6.30 -5.99 13.56
C PHE A 186 4.81 -6.36 13.57
N LEU A 187 4.29 -6.86 12.43
CA LEU A 187 2.91 -7.33 12.33
C LEU A 187 2.61 -8.51 13.28
N GLY A 188 3.58 -9.38 13.48
CA GLY A 188 3.46 -10.50 14.44
C GLY A 188 3.27 -10.04 15.88
N ARG A 189 4.03 -9.01 16.31
CA ARG A 189 4.07 -8.49 17.68
C ARG A 189 2.88 -7.60 18.03
N HIS A 190 2.35 -6.81 17.09
CA HIS A 190 1.39 -5.76 17.37
C HIS A 190 0.01 -6.01 16.75
N ASP A 191 -1.04 -5.54 17.41
CA ASP A 191 -2.41 -5.57 16.90
C ASP A 191 -2.71 -4.28 16.16
N LEU A 192 -2.59 -4.32 14.85
CA LEU A 192 -2.88 -3.23 13.93
C LEU A 192 -4.08 -3.60 13.05
N ASP A 193 -4.77 -2.59 12.55
CA ASP A 193 -5.95 -2.77 11.69
C ASP A 193 -5.56 -2.99 10.23
N SER A 194 -4.46 -2.37 9.77
CA SER A 194 -4.07 -2.37 8.37
C SER A 194 -2.56 -2.40 8.18
N THR A 195 -2.15 -2.87 7.00
CA THR A 195 -0.78 -2.72 6.50
C THR A 195 -0.78 -2.46 5.00
N GLN A 196 0.17 -1.65 4.54
CA GLN A 196 0.40 -1.38 3.14
C GLN A 196 1.82 -1.77 2.76
N MET A 197 1.96 -2.56 1.71
CA MET A 197 3.27 -3.07 1.29
C MET A 197 3.44 -3.02 -0.23
N ALA A 198 4.69 -2.97 -0.68
CA ALA A 198 5.00 -2.93 -2.11
C ALA A 198 4.73 -4.30 -2.76
N LEU A 199 3.64 -4.39 -3.52
CA LEU A 199 3.20 -5.61 -4.19
C LEU A 199 3.07 -5.38 -5.70
N ASN A 200 3.94 -6.02 -6.47
CA ASN A 200 3.98 -5.93 -7.92
C ASN A 200 4.68 -7.14 -8.54
N ILE A 201 4.68 -7.27 -9.86
CA ILE A 201 5.27 -8.42 -10.58
C ILE A 201 6.78 -8.61 -10.35
N ALA A 202 7.50 -7.60 -9.85
CA ALA A 202 8.91 -7.77 -9.50
C ALA A 202 9.09 -8.49 -8.16
N GLN A 203 8.04 -8.61 -7.33
CA GLN A 203 8.08 -9.26 -6.02
C GLN A 203 9.24 -8.76 -5.17
N ILE A 204 9.36 -7.43 -5.07
CA ILE A 204 10.44 -6.72 -4.40
C ILE A 204 10.39 -6.87 -2.88
N GLY A 205 11.44 -6.42 -2.20
CA GLY A 205 11.49 -6.35 -0.75
C GLY A 205 12.61 -7.19 -0.13
N ASN A 206 13.77 -7.27 -0.78
CA ASN A 206 14.90 -8.07 -0.31
C ASN A 206 16.20 -7.29 -0.12
N ALA A 207 16.26 -6.03 -0.51
CA ALA A 207 17.45 -5.22 -0.36
C ALA A 207 17.65 -4.82 1.10
N ALA A 208 18.60 -5.47 1.78
CA ALA A 208 19.26 -4.83 2.90
C ALA A 208 20.23 -3.78 2.35
N PRO A 209 20.32 -2.58 2.95
CA PRO A 209 21.22 -1.52 2.46
C PRO A 209 22.71 -1.92 2.38
N SER A 210 23.12 -2.96 3.08
CA SER A 210 24.51 -3.38 3.22
C SER A 210 24.90 -4.66 2.46
N ASP A 211 23.92 -5.42 1.90
CA ASP A 211 24.23 -6.75 1.40
C ASP A 211 24.24 -6.81 -0.11
N LYS A 212 25.38 -7.23 -0.61
CA LYS A 212 25.65 -7.84 -1.92
C LYS A 212 24.41 -8.00 -2.80
N ALA A 213 23.98 -6.88 -3.36
CA ALA A 213 22.82 -6.78 -4.23
C ALA A 213 22.89 -7.88 -5.31
N GLY A 214 21.93 -8.77 -5.32
CA GLY A 214 21.77 -9.79 -6.35
C GLY A 214 21.91 -11.24 -5.92
N GLN A 215 22.27 -11.56 -4.67
CA GLN A 215 22.29 -12.95 -4.22
C GLN A 215 20.97 -13.34 -3.53
N GLY A 216 20.18 -14.20 -4.19
CA GLY A 216 19.07 -14.91 -3.58
C GLY A 216 17.68 -14.30 -3.72
N LEU A 217 17.50 -13.33 -4.62
CA LEU A 217 16.18 -12.72 -4.89
C LEU A 217 15.28 -13.67 -5.69
N THR A 218 14.72 -14.65 -5.00
CA THR A 218 13.57 -15.40 -5.50
C THR A 218 12.31 -14.79 -4.90
N GLY A 219 11.18 -14.86 -5.59
CA GLY A 219 9.88 -14.44 -5.04
C GLY A 219 9.54 -15.02 -3.66
N ALA A 220 10.30 -16.03 -3.21
CA ALA A 220 10.18 -16.67 -1.90
C ALA A 220 10.60 -15.79 -0.70
N SER A 221 11.25 -14.66 -0.91
CA SER A 221 11.71 -13.75 0.16
C SER A 221 11.05 -12.38 0.13
N GLY A 222 10.19 -12.09 -0.86
CA GLY A 222 9.46 -10.84 -1.00
C GLY A 222 8.25 -10.71 -0.06
N PHE A 223 7.58 -9.58 -0.14
CA PHE A 223 6.39 -9.29 0.69
C PHE A 223 5.30 -10.34 0.57
N GLU A 224 5.04 -10.85 -0.64
CA GLU A 224 4.01 -11.87 -0.90
C GLU A 224 4.26 -13.16 -0.13
N ALA A 225 5.54 -13.56 0.02
CA ALA A 225 5.92 -14.80 0.69
C ALA A 225 6.12 -14.65 2.20
N VAL A 226 6.51 -13.46 2.68
CA VAL A 226 6.97 -13.26 4.06
C VAL A 226 5.99 -12.46 4.91
N ALA A 227 5.63 -11.25 4.53
CA ALA A 227 4.80 -10.37 5.34
C ALA A 227 3.30 -10.53 5.09
N MET A 228 2.90 -10.75 3.83
CA MET A 228 1.49 -10.92 3.47
C MET A 228 0.81 -12.07 4.22
N PRO A 229 1.40 -13.28 4.39
CA PRO A 229 0.78 -14.35 5.16
C PRO A 229 0.50 -13.97 6.62
N VAL A 230 1.38 -13.17 7.25
CA VAL A 230 1.19 -12.69 8.62
C VAL A 230 -0.01 -11.74 8.69
N ALA A 231 -0.09 -10.78 7.78
CA ALA A 231 -1.21 -9.84 7.69
C ALA A 231 -2.55 -10.57 7.50
N LEU A 232 -2.58 -11.55 6.58
CA LEU A 232 -3.78 -12.35 6.29
C LEU A 232 -4.22 -13.20 7.49
N LYS A 233 -3.28 -13.86 8.17
CA LYS A 233 -3.57 -14.63 9.39
C LYS A 233 -4.21 -13.77 10.48
N LYS A 234 -3.79 -12.53 10.60
CA LYS A 234 -4.34 -11.55 11.57
C LYS A 234 -5.59 -10.83 11.04
N LYS A 235 -6.05 -11.16 9.83
CA LYS A 235 -7.22 -10.54 9.17
C LYS A 235 -7.09 -9.02 9.07
N MET A 236 -5.88 -8.52 8.83
CA MET A 236 -5.62 -7.09 8.67
C MET A 236 -6.13 -6.60 7.31
N GLY A 237 -6.50 -5.33 7.24
CA GLY A 237 -6.68 -4.64 5.96
C GLY A 237 -5.34 -4.57 5.23
N LEU A 238 -5.24 -5.20 4.07
CA LEU A 238 -4.01 -5.24 3.29
C LEU A 238 -4.17 -4.45 2.02
N THR A 239 -3.31 -3.46 1.79
CA THR A 239 -3.29 -2.69 0.56
C THR A 239 -1.96 -2.85 -0.18
N ALA A 240 -2.05 -2.97 -1.51
CA ALA A 240 -0.89 -3.01 -2.38
C ALA A 240 -0.50 -1.59 -2.80
N MET A 241 0.78 -1.23 -2.69
CA MET A 241 1.33 0.00 -3.26
C MET A 241 2.47 -0.32 -4.25
N LYS A 242 2.99 0.71 -4.93
CA LYS A 242 4.10 0.59 -5.89
C LYS A 242 3.80 -0.40 -7.04
N VAL A 243 2.54 -0.46 -7.47
CA VAL A 243 2.04 -1.37 -8.51
C VAL A 243 2.87 -1.30 -9.80
N PHE A 244 3.30 -0.11 -10.19
CA PHE A 244 4.17 0.12 -11.36
C PHE A 244 5.67 0.21 -11.02
N ALA A 245 6.06 -0.03 -9.75
CA ALA A 245 7.44 0.16 -9.27
C ALA A 245 8.03 1.52 -9.71
N GLN A 246 7.29 2.62 -9.49
CA GLN A 246 7.67 3.97 -9.96
C GLN A 246 7.99 3.98 -11.48
N GLU A 247 7.11 3.37 -12.27
CA GLU A 247 7.19 3.26 -13.74
C GLU A 247 8.28 2.28 -14.27
N LYS A 248 9.13 1.71 -13.40
CA LYS A 248 10.19 0.77 -13.82
C LYS A 248 9.65 -0.52 -14.45
N LEU A 249 8.39 -0.85 -14.20
CA LEU A 249 7.70 -2.02 -14.78
C LEU A 249 6.94 -1.70 -16.07
N LEU A 250 6.84 -0.43 -16.48
CA LEU A 250 6.26 -0.08 -17.76
C LEU A 250 7.08 -0.68 -18.90
N GLY A 251 6.40 -1.24 -19.90
CA GLY A 251 7.03 -1.97 -21.00
C GLY A 251 7.36 -3.44 -20.69
N LYS A 252 7.19 -3.91 -19.43
CA LYS A 252 7.27 -5.35 -19.08
C LYS A 252 5.93 -6.05 -19.16
N ALA A 253 4.87 -5.33 -18.82
CA ALA A 253 3.50 -5.72 -19.07
C ALA A 253 2.66 -4.46 -19.34
N ALA A 254 1.51 -4.64 -19.96
CA ALA A 254 0.59 -3.52 -20.16
C ALA A 254 0.11 -2.97 -18.79
N PRO A 255 -0.12 -1.65 -18.65
CA PRO A 255 -0.50 -1.04 -17.38
C PRO A 255 -1.72 -1.71 -16.70
N ASN A 256 -2.74 -2.03 -17.47
CA ASN A 256 -3.92 -2.74 -16.95
C ASN A 256 -3.60 -4.14 -16.41
N VAL A 257 -2.59 -4.84 -16.98
CA VAL A 257 -2.14 -6.15 -16.48
C VAL A 257 -1.42 -5.99 -15.14
N LEU A 258 -0.59 -4.94 -14.97
CA LEU A 258 0.08 -4.64 -13.70
C LEU A 258 -0.93 -4.33 -12.58
N VAL A 259 -1.95 -3.54 -12.89
CA VAL A 259 -3.05 -3.25 -11.95
C VAL A 259 -3.83 -4.53 -11.62
N ARG A 260 -4.18 -5.33 -12.63
CA ARG A 260 -4.87 -6.62 -12.43
C ARG A 260 -4.03 -7.59 -11.61
N TYR A 261 -2.70 -7.62 -11.77
CA TYR A 261 -1.83 -8.44 -10.92
C TYR A 261 -2.00 -8.07 -9.44
N ALA A 262 -1.82 -6.78 -9.10
CA ALA A 262 -1.99 -6.32 -7.73
C ALA A 262 -3.41 -6.61 -7.18
N MET A 263 -4.44 -6.38 -7.99
CA MET A 263 -5.84 -6.68 -7.62
C MET A 263 -6.14 -8.19 -7.53
N SER A 264 -5.34 -9.05 -8.17
CA SER A 264 -5.48 -10.52 -8.09
C SER A 264 -4.86 -11.11 -6.83
N LEU A 265 -4.04 -10.36 -6.12
CA LEU A 265 -3.56 -10.73 -4.79
C LEU A 265 -4.68 -10.59 -3.75
N PRO A 266 -4.59 -11.26 -2.60
CA PRO A 266 -5.59 -11.18 -1.52
C PRO A 266 -5.51 -9.85 -0.76
N VAL A 267 -5.61 -8.74 -1.48
CA VAL A 267 -5.56 -7.37 -0.95
C VAL A 267 -6.94 -6.74 -0.91
N SER A 268 -7.15 -5.83 0.02
CA SER A 268 -8.36 -5.01 0.11
C SER A 268 -8.42 -3.99 -1.03
N ALA A 269 -7.29 -3.37 -1.37
CA ALA A 269 -7.20 -2.41 -2.46
C ALA A 269 -5.79 -2.36 -3.07
N ALA A 270 -5.72 -2.00 -4.35
CA ALA A 270 -4.49 -1.59 -5.04
C ALA A 270 -4.43 -0.06 -5.09
N VAL A 271 -3.46 0.53 -4.41
CA VAL A 271 -3.23 1.98 -4.37
C VAL A 271 -2.38 2.38 -5.58
N VAL A 272 -2.97 3.19 -6.46
CA VAL A 272 -2.35 3.56 -7.73
C VAL A 272 -2.28 5.08 -7.84
N GLY A 273 -1.06 5.59 -8.08
CA GLY A 273 -0.85 6.98 -8.45
C GLY A 273 -1.12 7.21 -9.94
N MET A 274 -1.86 8.25 -10.27
CA MET A 274 -2.39 8.53 -11.61
C MET A 274 -2.08 9.98 -12.00
N PRO A 275 -0.97 10.24 -12.74
CA PRO A 275 -0.48 11.59 -13.03
C PRO A 275 -1.21 12.31 -14.17
N LYS A 276 -2.22 11.68 -14.79
CA LYS A 276 -3.02 12.23 -15.88
C LYS A 276 -4.46 11.72 -15.78
N LEU A 277 -5.42 12.50 -16.28
CA LEU A 277 -6.85 12.12 -16.29
C LEU A 277 -7.10 10.83 -17.06
N GLU A 278 -6.43 10.65 -18.20
CA GLU A 278 -6.56 9.43 -19.01
C GLU A 278 -6.16 8.17 -18.21
N TYR A 279 -5.15 8.28 -17.33
CA TYR A 279 -4.76 7.17 -16.47
C TYR A 279 -5.76 6.91 -15.34
N VAL A 280 -6.48 7.94 -14.88
CA VAL A 280 -7.60 7.75 -13.95
C VAL A 280 -8.71 6.95 -14.63
N GLU A 281 -9.11 7.35 -15.84
CA GLU A 281 -10.14 6.67 -16.64
C GLU A 281 -9.77 5.21 -16.98
N ASP A 282 -8.54 4.97 -17.45
CA ASP A 282 -8.05 3.64 -17.81
C ASP A 282 -8.01 2.69 -16.60
N ASN A 283 -7.56 3.17 -15.44
CA ASN A 283 -7.51 2.37 -14.23
C ASN A 283 -8.92 2.09 -13.67
N ILE A 284 -9.84 3.06 -13.75
CA ILE A 284 -11.26 2.86 -13.42
C ILE A 284 -11.87 1.80 -14.34
N LYS A 285 -11.66 1.89 -15.64
CA LYS A 285 -12.13 0.88 -16.63
C LYS A 285 -11.57 -0.50 -16.29
N THR A 286 -10.28 -0.58 -15.99
CA THR A 286 -9.62 -1.83 -15.59
C THR A 286 -10.24 -2.40 -14.31
N ALA A 287 -10.50 -1.58 -13.30
CA ALA A 287 -11.10 -2.03 -12.05
C ALA A 287 -12.56 -2.48 -12.22
N LYS A 288 -13.39 -1.74 -12.97
CA LYS A 288 -14.80 -2.11 -13.19
C LYS A 288 -14.98 -3.38 -14.01
N SER A 289 -14.06 -3.64 -14.95
CA SER A 289 -14.02 -4.86 -15.76
C SER A 289 -13.12 -5.96 -15.16
N PHE A 290 -12.72 -5.82 -13.89
CA PHE A 290 -11.75 -6.70 -13.26
C PHE A 290 -12.21 -8.16 -13.28
N THR A 291 -11.34 -9.01 -13.80
CA THR A 291 -11.33 -10.45 -13.64
C THR A 291 -9.97 -10.86 -13.08
N PRO A 292 -9.91 -11.70 -12.03
CA PRO A 292 -8.64 -12.16 -11.50
C PRO A 292 -7.78 -12.80 -12.59
N LEU A 293 -6.47 -12.63 -12.50
CA LEU A 293 -5.53 -13.37 -13.32
C LEU A 293 -5.57 -14.86 -12.93
N SER A 294 -5.38 -15.73 -13.90
CA SER A 294 -5.25 -17.16 -13.67
C SER A 294 -4.00 -17.49 -12.85
N LYS A 295 -3.97 -18.66 -12.22
CA LYS A 295 -2.78 -19.12 -11.51
C LYS A 295 -1.53 -19.10 -12.39
N GLU A 296 -1.68 -19.47 -13.64
CA GLU A 296 -0.61 -19.49 -14.62
C GLU A 296 -0.11 -18.09 -14.95
N GLU A 297 -1.00 -17.12 -15.16
CA GLU A 297 -0.65 -15.72 -15.37
C GLU A 297 0.06 -15.12 -14.15
N MET A 298 -0.43 -15.40 -12.93
CA MET A 298 0.18 -14.97 -11.67
C MET A 298 1.60 -15.53 -11.47
N GLN A 299 1.93 -16.67 -12.07
CA GLN A 299 3.28 -17.25 -12.05
C GLN A 299 4.15 -16.70 -13.19
N LYS A 300 3.61 -16.58 -14.39
CA LYS A 300 4.36 -16.12 -15.59
C LYS A 300 4.80 -14.67 -15.49
N LEU A 301 3.94 -13.79 -14.97
CA LEU A 301 4.26 -12.36 -14.88
C LEU A 301 5.50 -12.09 -14.01
N PRO A 302 5.59 -12.57 -12.76
CA PRO A 302 6.82 -12.45 -11.99
C PRO A 302 8.02 -13.12 -12.65
N ALA A 303 7.86 -14.29 -13.27
CA ALA A 303 8.94 -15.00 -13.95
C ALA A 303 9.51 -14.21 -15.15
N SER A 304 8.73 -13.32 -15.76
CA SER A 304 9.19 -12.44 -16.86
C SER A 304 10.13 -11.32 -16.42
N VAL A 305 10.21 -11.02 -15.12
CA VAL A 305 11.09 -9.99 -14.58
C VAL A 305 12.44 -10.61 -14.25
N SER A 306 13.50 -10.20 -14.93
CA SER A 306 14.86 -10.73 -14.71
C SER A 306 15.39 -10.43 -13.30
N ALA A 307 16.30 -11.27 -12.80
CA ALA A 307 16.94 -11.06 -11.50
C ALA A 307 17.67 -9.70 -11.43
N GLN A 308 18.33 -9.30 -12.52
CA GLN A 308 19.00 -8.00 -12.60
C GLN A 308 18.02 -6.84 -12.46
N MET A 309 16.86 -6.93 -13.09
CA MET A 309 15.82 -5.90 -12.99
C MET A 309 15.23 -5.83 -11.58
N ARG A 310 14.94 -6.97 -10.95
CA ARG A 310 14.50 -7.02 -9.55
C ARG A 310 15.51 -6.34 -8.63
N ALA A 311 16.79 -6.70 -8.73
CA ALA A 311 17.85 -6.10 -7.94
C ALA A 311 17.97 -4.58 -8.18
N SER A 312 17.76 -4.11 -9.41
CA SER A 312 17.75 -2.68 -9.72
C SER A 312 16.56 -1.96 -9.07
N ILE A 313 15.37 -2.58 -9.08
CA ILE A 313 14.16 -2.02 -8.46
C ILE A 313 14.32 -2.03 -6.93
N ASP A 314 14.83 -3.11 -6.34
CA ASP A 314 15.08 -3.20 -4.90
C ASP A 314 16.05 -2.11 -4.42
N ARG A 315 17.20 -1.92 -5.10
CA ARG A 315 18.13 -0.83 -4.78
C ARG A 315 17.48 0.54 -4.85
N PHE A 316 16.69 0.79 -5.90
CA PHE A 316 15.97 2.04 -6.04
C PHE A 316 15.05 2.31 -4.86
N PHE A 317 14.34 1.31 -4.35
CA PHE A 317 13.45 1.47 -3.21
C PHE A 317 14.18 1.51 -1.87
N ALA A 318 15.38 0.92 -1.76
CA ALA A 318 16.20 1.02 -0.54
C ALA A 318 16.54 2.48 -0.18
N ASP A 319 16.81 3.29 -1.21
CA ASP A 319 17.17 4.71 -1.06
C ASP A 319 15.98 5.67 -1.31
N HIS A 320 14.80 5.12 -1.62
CA HIS A 320 13.64 5.92 -2.00
C HIS A 320 12.92 6.49 -0.79
N VAL A 321 12.86 7.80 -0.72
CA VAL A 321 12.01 8.54 0.22
C VAL A 321 10.70 8.89 -0.48
N ASP A 322 9.58 8.51 0.11
CA ASP A 322 8.25 8.91 -0.36
C ASP A 322 8.02 10.40 -0.05
N CYS A 323 8.19 11.23 -1.06
CA CYS A 323 7.95 12.68 -1.02
C CYS A 323 6.65 13.04 -1.70
#